data_58e331783d2ca41ee10eba7f08a07d1a
#
_entry.id   58e331783d2ca41ee10eba7f08a07d1a
#
_cell.length_a   1.000
_cell.length_b   1.000
_cell.length_c   1.000
_cell.angle_alpha   90.00
_cell.angle_beta   90.00
_cell.angle_gamma   90.00
#
_symmetry.space_group_name_H-M   'P 1'
#
loop_
_entity.id
_entity.type
_entity.pdbx_description
1 polymer ?
#
loop_
_entity_poly.entity_id
_entity_poly.type
_entity_poly.pdbx_seq_one_letter_code
_entity_poly.pdbx_strand_id
1 'polypeptide(L)'
;GDSAYTFLLWLNKWFNRIRRLMNLPYWSLSQFLKLKVKKAVSIINAFETLMVREASRRGCDGVVCGHIHKSELKMIDNKIYANDGDWVESLTALVEHQNGELEIINWAELGHDHLYQNDLTKVKTIA
;
A
#
# COMPACT_ATOMS: atom_id res chain seq x y z
N GLY A 1 8.71 9.53 16.93
CA GLY A 1 8.18 10.48 15.91
C GLY A 1 8.86 11.83 15.87
N ASP A 2 9.20 12.41 17.03
CA ASP A 2 9.69 13.80 17.11
C ASP A 2 11.08 14.02 16.53
N SER A 3 11.99 13.07 16.69
CA SER A 3 13.36 13.22 16.20
C SER A 3 13.44 13.28 14.66
N ALA A 4 12.65 12.47 13.95
CA ALA A 4 12.61 12.49 12.49
C ALA A 4 12.00 13.81 11.97
N TYR A 5 10.96 14.30 12.63
CA TYR A 5 10.35 15.58 12.29
C TYR A 5 11.31 16.76 12.55
N THR A 6 11.99 16.77 13.68
CA THR A 6 13.01 17.77 14.03
C THR A 6 14.17 17.75 13.05
N PHE A 7 14.62 16.56 12.63
CA PHE A 7 15.67 16.40 11.63
C PHE A 7 15.25 16.94 10.26
N LEU A 8 14.01 16.67 9.83
CA LEU A 8 13.47 17.22 8.57
C LEU A 8 13.37 18.75 8.60
N LEU A 9 12.95 19.34 9.73
CA LEU A 9 12.92 20.78 9.89
C LEU A 9 14.32 21.39 9.85
N TRP A 10 15.29 20.75 10.49
CA TRP A 10 16.69 21.17 10.47
C TRP A 10 17.27 21.12 9.04
N LEU A 11 17.06 20.00 8.32
CA LEU A 11 17.47 19.85 6.91
C LEU A 11 16.85 20.94 6.04
N ASN A 12 15.54 21.20 6.21
CA ASN A 12 14.84 22.21 5.42
C ASN A 12 15.41 23.62 5.71
N LYS A 13 15.73 23.94 6.97
CA LYS A 13 16.39 25.20 7.34
C LYS A 13 17.78 25.33 6.71
N TRP A 14 18.60 24.31 6.83
CA TRP A 14 19.96 24.29 6.30
C TRP A 14 19.97 24.42 4.77
N PHE A 15 19.12 23.65 4.11
CA PHE A 15 18.98 23.70 2.65
C PHE A 15 18.53 25.08 2.16
N ASN A 16 17.55 25.69 2.81
CA ASN A 16 17.10 27.04 2.45
C ASN A 16 18.13 28.12 2.77
N ARG A 17 19.01 27.91 3.75
CA ARG A 17 20.13 28.82 4.03
C ARG A 17 21.14 28.81 2.87
N ILE A 18 21.47 27.64 2.33
CA ILE A 18 22.36 27.51 1.15
C ILE A 18 21.67 28.17 -0.07
N ARG A 19 20.39 27.91 -0.29
CA ARG A 19 19.65 28.51 -1.41
C ARG A 19 19.63 30.04 -1.35
N ARG A 20 19.54 30.62 -0.15
CA ARG A 20 19.61 32.07 0.06
C ARG A 20 20.98 32.62 -0.31
N LEU A 21 22.05 31.93 0.02
CA LEU A 21 23.42 32.32 -0.39
C LEU A 21 23.62 32.28 -1.90
N MET A 22 22.84 31.42 -2.60
CA MET A 22 22.86 31.28 -4.05
C MET A 22 21.80 32.16 -4.76
N ASN A 23 21.16 33.09 -4.05
CA ASN A 23 20.06 33.95 -4.58
C ASN A 23 18.88 33.15 -5.17
N LEU A 24 18.64 31.92 -4.69
CA LEU A 24 17.53 31.08 -5.12
C LEU A 24 16.29 31.29 -4.22
N PRO A 25 15.06 31.19 -4.76
CA PRO A 25 13.83 31.37 -3.98
C PRO A 25 13.70 30.29 -2.90
N TYR A 26 12.96 30.62 -1.83
CA TYR A 26 12.64 29.67 -0.75
C TYR A 26 11.96 28.43 -1.30
N TRP A 27 12.37 27.26 -0.81
CA TRP A 27 11.78 25.97 -1.17
C TRP A 27 11.39 25.18 0.09
N SER A 28 10.17 24.70 0.10
CA SER A 28 9.64 23.93 1.22
C SER A 28 9.60 22.44 0.90
N LEU A 29 10.45 21.67 1.56
CA LEU A 29 10.47 20.21 1.46
C LEU A 29 9.10 19.61 1.87
N SER A 30 8.47 20.16 2.89
CA SER A 30 7.16 19.68 3.34
C SER A 30 6.05 19.90 2.31
N GLN A 31 6.05 21.04 1.64
CA GLN A 31 5.11 21.30 0.53
C GLN A 31 5.34 20.34 -0.64
N PHE A 32 6.59 20.15 -1.02
CA PHE A 32 6.95 19.22 -2.09
C PHE A 32 6.48 17.80 -1.78
N LEU A 33 6.75 17.29 -0.57
CA LEU A 33 6.30 15.97 -0.12
C LEU A 33 4.77 15.87 -0.10
N LYS A 34 4.07 16.86 0.43
CA LYS A 34 2.59 16.90 0.44
C LYS A 34 2.02 16.82 -0.98
N LEU A 35 2.59 17.56 -1.93
CA LEU A 35 2.14 17.53 -3.33
C LEU A 35 2.41 16.16 -3.98
N LYS A 36 3.57 15.55 -3.71
CA LYS A 36 3.91 14.21 -4.22
C LYS A 36 2.95 13.14 -3.66
N VAL A 37 2.71 13.16 -2.35
CA VAL A 37 1.77 12.24 -1.70
C VAL A 37 0.36 12.44 -2.24
N LYS A 38 -0.13 13.69 -2.32
CA LYS A 38 -1.45 13.98 -2.89
C LYS A 38 -1.61 13.47 -4.32
N LYS A 39 -0.58 13.65 -5.15
CA LYS A 39 -0.57 13.15 -6.53
C LYS A 39 -0.61 11.62 -6.57
N ALA A 40 0.19 10.94 -5.74
CA ALA A 40 0.20 9.49 -5.65
C ALA A 40 -1.18 8.93 -5.23
N VAL A 41 -1.78 9.49 -4.18
CA VAL A 41 -3.13 9.11 -3.72
C VAL A 41 -4.17 9.33 -4.81
N SER A 42 -4.09 10.44 -5.54
CA SER A 42 -5.02 10.72 -6.66
C SER A 42 -4.90 9.69 -7.80
N ILE A 43 -3.69 9.25 -8.11
CA ILE A 43 -3.45 8.22 -9.14
C ILE A 43 -4.02 6.88 -8.68
N ILE A 44 -3.78 6.49 -7.41
CA ILE A 44 -4.31 5.26 -6.83
C ILE A 44 -5.84 5.26 -6.91
N ASN A 45 -6.49 6.31 -6.42
CA ASN A 45 -7.95 6.41 -6.44
C ASN A 45 -8.53 6.36 -7.87
N ALA A 46 -7.87 6.99 -8.83
CA ALA A 46 -8.29 6.95 -10.23
C ALA A 46 -8.18 5.53 -10.82
N PHE A 47 -7.11 4.82 -10.49
CA PHE A 47 -6.91 3.43 -10.92
C PHE A 47 -7.99 2.51 -10.32
N GLU A 48 -8.22 2.58 -9.01
CA GLU A 48 -9.24 1.79 -8.32
C GLU A 48 -10.62 1.99 -8.94
N THR A 49 -11.01 3.25 -9.14
CA THR A 49 -12.30 3.60 -9.77
C THR A 49 -12.39 3.04 -11.19
N LEU A 50 -11.30 3.10 -11.96
CA LEU A 50 -11.26 2.57 -13.33
C LEU A 50 -11.44 1.04 -13.34
N MET A 51 -10.75 0.33 -12.43
CA MET A 51 -10.83 -1.13 -12.33
C MET A 51 -12.24 -1.58 -11.94
N VAL A 52 -12.85 -0.93 -10.95
CA VAL A 52 -14.23 -1.26 -10.53
C VAL A 52 -15.23 -0.94 -11.64
N ARG A 53 -15.07 0.15 -12.37
CA ARG A 53 -15.92 0.48 -13.52
C ARG A 53 -15.81 -0.57 -14.62
N GLU A 54 -14.61 -1.07 -14.89
CA GLU A 54 -14.40 -2.11 -15.89
C GLU A 54 -15.03 -3.44 -15.43
N ALA A 55 -14.89 -3.82 -14.15
CA ALA A 55 -15.58 -4.98 -13.58
C ALA A 55 -17.11 -4.85 -13.73
N SER A 56 -17.66 -3.69 -13.43
CA SER A 56 -19.10 -3.40 -13.59
C SER A 56 -19.54 -3.53 -15.04
N ARG A 57 -18.75 -3.01 -15.98
CA ARG A 57 -19.04 -3.10 -17.43
C ARG A 57 -19.07 -4.54 -17.92
N ARG A 58 -18.28 -5.41 -17.32
CA ARG A 58 -18.22 -6.85 -17.64
C ARG A 58 -19.22 -7.70 -16.86
N GLY A 59 -20.02 -7.10 -15.99
CA GLY A 59 -20.99 -7.82 -15.16
C GLY A 59 -20.36 -8.64 -14.03
N CYS A 60 -19.11 -8.32 -13.63
CA CYS A 60 -18.45 -8.99 -12.53
C CYS A 60 -18.80 -8.36 -11.19
N ASP A 61 -18.72 -9.14 -10.10
CA ASP A 61 -19.01 -8.69 -8.73
C ASP A 61 -17.83 -8.01 -8.05
N GLY A 62 -16.64 -8.13 -8.62
CA GLY A 62 -15.43 -7.50 -8.14
C GLY A 62 -14.29 -7.58 -9.11
N VAL A 63 -13.14 -7.08 -8.70
CA VAL A 63 -11.88 -7.12 -9.45
C VAL A 63 -10.73 -7.42 -8.51
N VAL A 64 -9.87 -8.33 -8.94
CA VAL A 64 -8.56 -8.59 -8.33
C VAL A 64 -7.50 -8.04 -9.27
N CYS A 65 -6.59 -7.25 -8.74
CA CYS A 65 -5.50 -6.63 -9.49
C CYS A 65 -4.23 -6.52 -8.63
N GLY A 66 -3.11 -6.32 -9.31
CA GLY A 66 -1.83 -5.93 -8.72
C GLY A 66 -1.40 -4.57 -9.25
N HIS A 67 -0.10 -4.39 -9.50
CA HIS A 67 0.54 -3.21 -10.10
C HIS A 67 0.71 -1.99 -9.18
N ILE A 68 -0.23 -1.71 -8.31
CA ILE A 68 -0.05 -0.70 -7.28
C ILE A 68 0.42 -1.42 -6.03
N HIS A 69 1.67 -1.49 -5.75
CA HIS A 69 2.29 -2.20 -4.62
C HIS A 69 1.73 -1.81 -3.23
N LYS A 70 0.42 -1.66 -3.15
CA LYS A 70 -0.35 -1.36 -1.95
C LYS A 70 -1.49 -2.37 -1.86
N SER A 71 -1.35 -3.31 -0.94
CA SER A 71 -2.41 -4.28 -0.68
C SER A 71 -3.65 -3.58 -0.12
N GLU A 72 -4.81 -3.90 -0.66
CA GLU A 72 -6.07 -3.34 -0.20
C GLU A 72 -7.25 -4.23 -0.59
N LEU A 73 -8.15 -4.44 0.34
CA LEU A 73 -9.42 -5.14 0.13
C LEU A 73 -10.55 -4.25 0.65
N LYS A 74 -11.40 -3.79 -0.25
CA LYS A 74 -12.51 -2.89 0.09
C LYS A 74 -13.67 -2.97 -0.88
N MET A 75 -14.79 -2.40 -0.49
CA MET A 75 -15.95 -2.20 -1.38
C MET A 75 -15.88 -0.82 -2.01
N ILE A 76 -16.06 -0.76 -3.33
CA ILE A 76 -16.25 0.47 -4.11
C ILE A 76 -17.48 0.27 -5.00
N ASP A 77 -18.48 1.15 -4.90
CA ASP A 77 -19.70 1.09 -5.68
C ASP A 77 -20.38 -0.32 -5.67
N ASN A 78 -20.46 -0.94 -4.49
CA ASN A 78 -20.99 -2.30 -4.29
C ASN A 78 -20.25 -3.41 -5.03
N LYS A 79 -19.00 -3.18 -5.41
CA LYS A 79 -18.11 -4.18 -6.01
C LYS A 79 -16.89 -4.38 -5.13
N ILE A 80 -16.39 -5.61 -5.08
CA ILE A 80 -15.15 -5.93 -4.39
C ILE A 80 -13.97 -5.39 -5.22
N TYR A 81 -13.16 -4.55 -4.61
CA TYR A 81 -11.84 -4.19 -5.11
C TYR A 81 -10.80 -4.88 -4.24
N ALA A 82 -9.95 -5.69 -4.84
CA ALA A 82 -8.83 -6.33 -4.17
C ALA A 82 -7.53 -6.05 -4.92
N ASN A 83 -6.51 -5.62 -4.19
CA ASN A 83 -5.14 -5.52 -4.67
C ASN A 83 -4.25 -6.36 -3.76
N ASP A 84 -3.52 -7.31 -4.32
CA ASP A 84 -2.67 -8.24 -3.59
C ASP A 84 -1.40 -7.60 -3.02
N GLY A 85 -1.06 -6.37 -3.48
CA GLY A 85 0.16 -5.68 -3.09
C GLY A 85 1.37 -6.19 -3.86
N ASP A 86 2.42 -6.54 -3.13
CA ASP A 86 3.63 -7.16 -3.69
C ASP A 86 4.28 -8.12 -2.69
N TRP A 87 5.04 -9.07 -3.25
CA TRP A 87 5.74 -10.08 -2.45
C TRP A 87 7.16 -9.67 -2.06
N VAL A 88 7.69 -8.58 -2.58
CA VAL A 88 9.09 -8.16 -2.39
C VAL A 88 9.24 -7.18 -1.24
N GLU A 89 8.40 -6.14 -1.19
CA GLU A 89 8.49 -5.06 -0.21
C GLU A 89 7.51 -5.26 0.94
N SER A 90 6.23 -5.51 0.62
CA SER A 90 5.16 -5.64 1.62
C SER A 90 4.90 -7.07 2.08
N LEU A 91 5.38 -8.08 1.36
CA LEU A 91 5.18 -9.50 1.66
C LEU A 91 3.70 -9.84 1.85
N THR A 92 2.83 -9.26 1.01
CA THR A 92 1.39 -9.47 1.07
C THR A 92 0.90 -10.39 -0.04
N ALA A 93 -0.16 -11.12 0.24
CA ALA A 93 -0.86 -11.95 -0.73
C ALA A 93 -2.36 -11.93 -0.46
N LEU A 94 -3.16 -12.01 -1.53
CA LEU A 94 -4.60 -12.21 -1.44
C LEU A 94 -4.89 -13.71 -1.43
N VAL A 95 -5.68 -14.17 -0.47
CA VAL A 95 -6.14 -15.55 -0.37
C VAL A 95 -7.66 -15.61 -0.42
N GLU A 96 -8.19 -16.67 -1.00
CA GLU A 96 -9.61 -17.02 -0.94
C GLU A 96 -9.76 -18.27 -0.08
N HIS A 97 -10.58 -18.17 0.95
CA HIS A 97 -10.90 -19.28 1.83
C HIS A 97 -11.94 -20.21 1.19
N GLN A 98 -12.09 -21.43 1.72
CA GLN A 98 -13.05 -22.41 1.21
C GLN A 98 -14.51 -21.95 1.28
N ASN A 99 -14.81 -20.98 2.13
CA ASN A 99 -16.13 -20.35 2.24
C ASN A 99 -16.33 -19.18 1.25
N GLY A 100 -15.33 -18.88 0.41
CA GLY A 100 -15.35 -17.78 -0.55
C GLY A 100 -14.97 -16.41 0.04
N GLU A 101 -14.54 -16.37 1.29
CA GLU A 101 -14.05 -15.14 1.93
C GLU A 101 -12.66 -14.77 1.40
N LEU A 102 -12.49 -13.50 1.04
CA LEU A 102 -11.19 -12.97 0.62
C LEU A 102 -10.47 -12.33 1.81
N GLU A 103 -9.17 -12.58 1.92
CA GLU A 103 -8.32 -12.03 2.96
C GLU A 103 -6.97 -11.61 2.37
N ILE A 104 -6.44 -10.48 2.85
CA ILE A 104 -5.04 -10.10 2.61
C ILE A 104 -4.22 -10.59 3.77
N ILE A 105 -3.30 -11.50 3.49
CA ILE A 105 -2.31 -11.96 4.47
C ILE A 105 -1.01 -11.18 4.34
N ASN A 106 -0.39 -10.86 5.47
CA ASN A 106 0.94 -10.29 5.55
C ASN A 106 1.90 -11.36 6.09
N TRP A 107 2.76 -11.88 5.21
CA TRP A 107 3.68 -12.95 5.58
C TRP A 107 4.69 -12.55 6.65
N ALA A 108 5.09 -11.28 6.70
CA ALA A 108 6.00 -10.78 7.73
C ALA A 108 5.39 -10.87 9.14
N GLU A 109 4.08 -10.68 9.27
CA GLU A 109 3.35 -10.81 10.54
C GLU A 109 3.13 -12.28 10.91
N LEU A 110 2.76 -13.11 9.92
CA LEU A 110 2.57 -14.55 10.12
C LEU A 110 3.88 -15.29 10.46
N GLY A 111 5.00 -14.86 9.87
CA GLY A 111 6.30 -15.51 10.05
C GLY A 111 6.84 -15.45 11.48
N HIS A 112 6.43 -14.49 12.29
CA HIS A 112 6.79 -14.41 13.70
C HIS A 112 6.03 -15.43 14.56
N ASP A 113 4.77 -15.71 14.25
CA ASP A 113 3.95 -16.64 15.03
C ASP A 113 4.16 -18.11 14.61
N HIS A 114 4.43 -18.37 13.33
CA HIS A 114 4.58 -19.73 12.81
C HIS A 114 5.98 -20.34 12.97
N LEU A 115 7.02 -19.54 13.16
CA LEU A 115 8.37 -20.06 13.45
C LEU A 115 8.49 -20.67 14.86
N TYR A 116 7.55 -20.38 15.76
CA TYR A 116 7.51 -20.92 17.12
C TYR A 116 6.44 -21.95 17.36
N GLN A 117 5.48 -22.13 16.47
CA GLN A 117 4.52 -23.23 16.52
C GLN A 117 4.86 -24.26 15.45
N ASN A 118 5.69 -25.23 15.84
CA ASN A 118 5.92 -26.47 15.09
C ASN A 118 4.60 -27.28 15.02
N ASP A 119 3.64 -26.85 14.22
CA ASP A 119 2.48 -27.66 13.90
C ASP A 119 2.60 -28.20 12.46
N LEU A 120 3.58 -29.11 12.30
CA LEU A 120 3.72 -29.97 11.11
C LEU A 120 2.55 -30.96 10.94
N THR A 121 1.53 -30.87 11.76
CA THR A 121 0.38 -31.79 11.76
C THR A 121 -0.73 -31.39 10.81
N LYS A 122 -0.76 -30.16 10.27
CA LYS A 122 -1.82 -29.72 9.33
C LYS A 122 -1.55 -29.97 7.85
N VAL A 123 -0.37 -30.46 7.49
CA VAL A 123 -0.02 -30.78 6.09
C VAL A 123 -0.43 -32.22 5.70
N LYS A 124 -1.05 -32.98 6.58
CA LYS A 124 -1.37 -34.41 6.34
C LYS A 124 -2.84 -34.69 6.05
N THR A 125 -3.59 -33.78 5.49
CA THR A 125 -4.95 -34.12 5.04
C THR A 125 -5.25 -33.50 3.68
N ILE A 126 -4.46 -33.85 2.68
CA ILE A 126 -4.87 -33.85 1.27
C ILE A 126 -4.19 -35.08 0.65
N ALA A 127 -4.80 -36.21 0.82
CA ALA A 127 -4.59 -37.41 0.02
C ALA A 127 -5.95 -38.11 -0.13
#